data_e0b048d90ec217286a9e96f347a7b64d
#
_entry.id   e0b048d90ec217286a9e96f347a7b64d
#
_cell.length_a   1.000
_cell.length_b   1.000
_cell.length_c   1.000
_cell.angle_alpha   90.00
_cell.angle_beta   90.00
_cell.angle_gamma   90.00
#
_symmetry.space_group_name_H-M   'P 1'
#
loop_
_entity.id
_entity.type
_entity.pdbx_description
1 polymer ?
#
loop_
_entity_poly.entity_id
_entity_poly.type
_entity_poly.pdbx_seq_one_letter_code
_entity_poly.pdbx_strand_id
1 'polypeptide(L)'
;PAKCAASIEACQPLAKKVIAWFQPHGYGPTKFLRNDFVEEISKALRPEDEIWMSEIFYAGGTAVKDISANDLINDLKEKGVQAFFVENRTDLVAALRPHFTEDCVLLLMGARDPGLEQFAKTVWEQL
;
A
#
# COMPACT_ATOMS: atom_id res chain seq x y z
N PRO A 1 -8.22 -1.01 -8.32
CA PRO A 1 -8.67 -0.99 -6.90
C PRO A 1 -9.35 -2.28 -6.46
N ALA A 2 -10.22 -2.83 -7.30
CA ALA A 2 -10.94 -4.08 -6.95
C ALA A 2 -9.98 -5.25 -6.71
N LYS A 3 -8.90 -5.35 -7.47
CA LYS A 3 -7.90 -6.41 -7.30
C LYS A 3 -7.15 -6.26 -5.97
N CYS A 4 -6.81 -5.04 -5.60
CA CYS A 4 -6.15 -4.76 -4.33
C CYS A 4 -7.05 -5.12 -3.16
N ALA A 5 -8.31 -4.72 -3.20
CA ALA A 5 -9.30 -5.05 -2.18
C ALA A 5 -9.48 -6.56 -2.06
N ALA A 6 -9.59 -7.27 -3.19
CA ALA A 6 -9.74 -8.73 -3.21
C ALA A 6 -8.51 -9.42 -2.61
N SER A 7 -7.31 -8.92 -2.89
CA SER A 7 -6.08 -9.46 -2.34
C SER A 7 -6.02 -9.30 -0.82
N ILE A 8 -6.42 -8.15 -0.31
CA ILE A 8 -6.51 -7.90 1.13
C ILE A 8 -7.49 -8.87 1.78
N GLU A 9 -8.68 -9.00 1.22
CA GLU A 9 -9.71 -9.89 1.74
C GLU A 9 -9.26 -11.34 1.72
N ALA A 10 -8.52 -11.77 0.70
CA ALA A 10 -7.98 -13.12 0.61
C ALA A 10 -6.95 -13.42 1.70
N CYS A 11 -6.23 -12.40 2.17
CA CYS A 11 -5.25 -12.57 3.24
C CYS A 11 -5.87 -12.56 4.64
N GLN A 12 -7.04 -11.98 4.81
CA GLN A 12 -7.66 -11.81 6.12
C GLN A 12 -7.87 -13.11 6.90
N PRO A 13 -8.31 -14.23 6.28
CA PRO A 13 -8.44 -15.48 7.02
C PRO A 13 -7.11 -16.09 7.49
N LEU A 14 -5.99 -15.62 6.96
CA LEU A 14 -4.66 -16.18 7.26
C LEU A 14 -4.07 -15.63 8.56
N ALA A 15 -4.53 -14.47 9.02
CA ALA A 15 -3.99 -13.83 10.20
C ALA A 15 -5.00 -12.87 10.82
N LYS A 16 -4.78 -12.49 12.07
CA LYS A 16 -5.62 -11.50 12.77
C LYS A 16 -5.45 -10.11 12.21
N LYS A 17 -4.28 -9.82 11.63
CA LYS A 17 -3.93 -8.51 11.11
C LYS A 17 -3.28 -8.65 9.74
N VAL A 18 -3.75 -7.87 8.78
CA VAL A 18 -3.13 -7.75 7.47
C VAL A 18 -2.47 -6.38 7.40
N ILE A 19 -1.17 -6.37 7.11
CA ILE A 19 -0.45 -5.15 6.79
C ILE A 19 -0.28 -5.16 5.27
N ALA A 20 -0.99 -4.29 4.58
CA ALA A 20 -0.92 -4.18 3.14
C ALA A 20 -0.04 -2.98 2.76
N TRP A 21 0.86 -3.19 1.81
CA TRP A 21 1.66 -2.11 1.23
C TRP A 21 1.37 -2.04 -0.25
N PHE A 22 1.17 -0.83 -0.75
CA PHE A 22 0.88 -0.58 -2.15
C PHE A 22 1.75 0.54 -2.68
N GLN A 23 2.38 0.31 -3.84
CA GLN A 23 3.08 1.37 -4.56
C GLN A 23 2.27 1.73 -5.80
N PRO A 24 1.67 2.94 -5.83
CA PRO A 24 0.98 3.40 -7.03
C PRO A 24 1.96 3.55 -8.18
N HIS A 25 1.47 3.30 -9.39
CA HIS A 25 2.28 3.35 -10.60
C HIS A 25 1.71 4.39 -11.55
N GLY A 26 2.45 5.50 -11.74
CA GLY A 26 2.06 6.61 -12.61
C GLY A 26 1.13 7.61 -11.94
N TYR A 27 1.37 8.90 -12.22
CA TYR A 27 0.58 9.99 -11.62
C TYR A 27 -0.84 10.07 -12.19
N GLY A 28 -0.98 9.95 -13.50
CA GLY A 28 -2.30 10.00 -14.16
C GLY A 28 -3.25 8.92 -13.67
N PRO A 29 -2.85 7.63 -13.74
CA PRO A 29 -3.69 6.55 -13.22
C PRO A 29 -4.02 6.69 -11.74
N THR A 30 -3.08 7.12 -10.92
CA THR A 30 -3.31 7.32 -9.49
C THR A 30 -4.35 8.41 -9.24
N LYS A 31 -4.23 9.52 -9.94
CA LYS A 31 -5.19 10.63 -9.84
C LYS A 31 -6.59 10.20 -10.30
N PHE A 32 -6.66 9.49 -11.42
CA PHE A 32 -7.92 9.02 -11.97
C PHE A 32 -8.64 8.05 -11.04
N LEU A 33 -7.90 7.13 -10.42
CA LEU A 33 -8.46 6.08 -9.57
C LEU A 33 -8.52 6.44 -8.08
N ARG A 34 -8.12 7.63 -7.70
CA ARG A 34 -8.01 8.06 -6.30
C ARG A 34 -9.26 7.74 -5.47
N ASN A 35 -10.41 8.19 -5.91
CA ASN A 35 -11.65 8.02 -5.16
C ASN A 35 -12.07 6.55 -5.07
N ASP A 36 -11.98 5.83 -6.19
CA ASP A 36 -12.33 4.42 -6.24
C ASP A 36 -11.40 3.59 -5.36
N PHE A 37 -10.11 3.88 -5.40
CA PHE A 37 -9.12 3.20 -4.57
C PHE A 37 -9.42 3.38 -3.09
N VAL A 38 -9.64 4.62 -2.67
CA VAL A 38 -9.93 4.94 -1.27
C VAL A 38 -11.22 4.23 -0.82
N GLU A 39 -12.26 4.29 -1.65
CA GLU A 39 -13.54 3.65 -1.35
C GLU A 39 -13.40 2.14 -1.20
N GLU A 40 -12.78 1.47 -2.16
CA GLU A 40 -12.64 0.02 -2.15
C GLU A 40 -11.74 -0.48 -1.03
N ILE A 41 -10.61 0.18 -0.79
CA ILE A 41 -9.68 -0.21 0.25
C ILE A 41 -10.28 0.00 1.63
N SER A 42 -10.97 1.13 1.85
CA SER A 42 -11.59 1.40 3.15
C SER A 42 -12.66 0.37 3.50
N LYS A 43 -13.36 -0.16 2.51
CA LYS A 43 -14.36 -1.21 2.72
C LYS A 43 -13.72 -2.58 3.01
N ALA A 44 -12.57 -2.86 2.40
CA ALA A 44 -11.91 -4.16 2.53
C ALA A 44 -11.20 -4.32 3.87
N LEU A 45 -10.63 -3.26 4.40
CA LEU A 45 -9.81 -3.32 5.62
C LEU A 45 -10.67 -3.48 6.88
N ARG A 46 -10.26 -4.40 7.74
CA ARG A 46 -10.82 -4.54 9.10
C ARG A 46 -10.21 -3.46 10.01
N PRO A 47 -10.80 -3.17 11.18
CA PRO A 47 -10.26 -2.15 12.09
C PRO A 47 -8.80 -2.40 12.51
N GLU A 48 -8.38 -3.65 12.63
CA GLU A 48 -7.00 -4.01 12.99
C GLU A 48 -6.03 -4.01 11.82
N ASP A 49 -6.52 -3.98 10.58
CA ASP A 49 -5.68 -4.00 9.39
C ASP A 49 -5.06 -2.64 9.11
N GLU A 50 -3.93 -2.62 8.40
CA GLU A 50 -3.22 -1.40 8.03
C GLU A 50 -2.97 -1.36 6.53
N ILE A 51 -3.01 -0.14 5.98
CA ILE A 51 -2.59 0.11 4.60
C ILE A 51 -1.40 1.08 4.62
N TRP A 52 -0.34 0.69 3.96
CA TRP A 52 0.88 1.46 3.82
C TRP A 52 1.12 1.77 2.35
N MET A 53 1.61 2.94 2.05
CA MET A 53 1.92 3.33 0.69
C MET A 53 3.27 4.04 0.64
N SER A 54 4.01 3.79 -0.44
CA SER A 54 5.18 4.59 -0.79
C SER A 54 4.81 5.53 -1.92
N GLU A 55 5.70 6.49 -2.23
CA GLU A 55 5.41 7.49 -3.25
C GLU A 55 5.19 6.86 -4.62
N ILE A 56 4.43 7.54 -5.47
CA ILE A 56 4.07 7.06 -6.80
C ILE A 56 5.34 6.73 -7.59
N PHE A 57 5.39 5.50 -8.12
CA PHE A 57 6.47 5.10 -9.00
C PHE A 57 6.28 5.76 -10.36
N TYR A 58 7.33 6.46 -10.83
CA TYR A 58 7.28 7.20 -12.07
C TYR A 58 8.41 6.73 -12.98
N ALA A 59 8.04 6.12 -14.11
CA ALA A 59 9.00 5.52 -15.03
C ALA A 59 9.57 6.52 -16.06
N GLY A 60 9.22 7.81 -15.94
CA GLY A 60 9.66 8.85 -16.86
C GLY A 60 8.57 9.28 -17.83
N GLY A 61 8.78 10.39 -18.52
CA GLY A 61 7.81 10.96 -19.45
C GLY A 61 7.41 12.38 -19.06
N THR A 62 6.27 12.85 -19.59
CA THR A 62 5.78 14.21 -19.43
C THR A 62 4.60 14.34 -18.48
N ALA A 63 4.42 13.37 -17.58
CA ALA A 63 3.29 13.39 -16.65
C ALA A 63 3.35 14.57 -15.69
N VAL A 64 2.20 15.13 -15.38
CA VAL A 64 2.06 16.21 -14.38
C VAL A 64 2.10 15.58 -13.00
N LYS A 65 3.01 16.06 -12.15
CA LYS A 65 3.20 15.55 -10.79
C LYS A 65 2.34 16.37 -9.82
N ASP A 66 1.03 16.30 -9.98
CA ASP A 66 0.08 17.08 -9.19
C ASP A 66 -0.64 16.26 -8.10
N ILE A 67 -0.19 15.04 -7.85
CA ILE A 67 -0.73 14.17 -6.81
C ILE A 67 0.41 13.39 -6.15
N SER A 68 0.22 13.06 -4.87
CA SER A 68 1.13 12.21 -4.11
C SER A 68 0.36 11.03 -3.55
N ALA A 69 1.05 9.91 -3.32
CA ALA A 69 0.46 8.77 -2.62
C ALA A 69 -0.01 9.17 -1.22
N ASN A 70 0.64 10.18 -0.61
CA ASN A 70 0.22 10.69 0.70
C ASN A 70 -1.18 11.31 0.66
N ASP A 71 -1.62 11.80 -0.49
CA ASP A 71 -2.99 12.31 -0.64
C ASP A 71 -4.01 11.19 -0.44
N LEU A 72 -3.73 10.01 -0.99
CA LEU A 72 -4.57 8.84 -0.81
C LEU A 72 -4.55 8.36 0.65
N ILE A 73 -3.40 8.41 1.29
CA ILE A 73 -3.26 8.05 2.70
C ILE A 73 -4.09 8.98 3.57
N ASN A 74 -4.07 10.28 3.31
CA ASN A 74 -4.88 11.25 4.04
C ASN A 74 -6.37 11.01 3.85
N ASP A 75 -6.79 10.68 2.62
CA ASP A 75 -8.19 10.33 2.33
C ASP A 75 -8.63 9.10 3.11
N LEU A 76 -7.75 8.09 3.19
CA LEU A 76 -8.03 6.87 3.95
C LEU A 76 -8.13 7.14 5.46
N LYS A 77 -7.27 8.01 5.99
CA LYS A 77 -7.33 8.42 7.39
C LYS A 77 -8.65 9.10 7.73
N GLU A 78 -9.17 9.90 6.80
CA GLU A 78 -10.47 10.56 6.96
C GLU A 78 -11.61 9.55 7.07
N LYS A 79 -11.45 8.36 6.51
CA LYS A 79 -12.43 7.27 6.60
C LYS A 79 -12.22 6.38 7.83
N GLY A 80 -11.29 6.74 8.71
CA GLY A 80 -11.02 5.98 9.93
C GLY A 80 -10.11 4.78 9.74
N VAL A 81 -9.43 4.68 8.60
CA VAL A 81 -8.52 3.59 8.29
C VAL A 81 -7.14 3.86 8.89
N GLN A 82 -6.48 2.81 9.39
CA GLN A 82 -5.08 2.91 9.80
C GLN A 82 -4.20 2.95 8.55
N ALA A 83 -3.83 4.14 8.11
CA ALA A 83 -3.09 4.38 6.88
C ALA A 83 -1.78 5.11 7.18
N PHE A 84 -0.70 4.69 6.50
CA PHE A 84 0.64 5.20 6.74
C PHE A 84 1.36 5.44 5.41
N PHE A 85 2.14 6.50 5.36
CA PHE A 85 2.92 6.86 4.18
C PHE A 85 4.41 6.76 4.49
N VAL A 86 5.14 6.02 3.64
CA VAL A 86 6.60 5.92 3.69
C VAL A 86 7.11 6.26 2.29
N GLU A 87 7.63 7.48 2.12
CA GLU A 87 7.99 8.02 0.80
C GLU A 87 8.85 7.05 -0.01
N ASN A 88 9.96 6.58 0.58
CA ASN A 88 10.86 5.64 -0.08
C ASN A 88 10.64 4.24 0.46
N ARG A 89 10.39 3.29 -0.43
CA ARG A 89 10.18 1.89 -0.03
C ARG A 89 11.43 1.27 0.63
N THR A 90 12.60 1.87 0.45
CA THR A 90 13.82 1.42 1.12
C THR A 90 13.76 1.63 2.63
N ASP A 91 12.92 2.56 3.10
CA ASP A 91 12.71 2.82 4.52
C ASP A 91 11.55 2.02 5.12
N LEU A 92 10.86 1.25 4.29
CA LEU A 92 9.64 0.55 4.69
C LEU A 92 9.87 -0.46 5.81
N VAL A 93 10.93 -1.24 5.72
CA VAL A 93 11.21 -2.29 6.71
C VAL A 93 11.34 -1.70 8.12
N ALA A 94 12.13 -0.63 8.25
CA ALA A 94 12.33 0.03 9.54
C ALA A 94 11.02 0.58 10.10
N ALA A 95 10.18 1.14 9.22
CA ALA A 95 8.88 1.70 9.62
C ALA A 95 7.89 0.60 10.01
N LEU A 96 7.92 -0.55 9.34
CA LEU A 96 7.00 -1.67 9.60
C LEU A 96 7.31 -2.45 10.86
N ARG A 97 8.58 -2.54 11.25
CA ARG A 97 8.99 -3.40 12.38
C ARG A 97 8.15 -3.23 13.65
N PRO A 98 7.88 -2.01 14.13
CA PRO A 98 7.07 -1.84 15.34
C PRO A 98 5.63 -2.31 15.18
N HIS A 99 5.13 -2.40 13.94
CA HIS A 99 3.75 -2.81 13.64
C HIS A 99 3.61 -4.30 13.40
N PHE A 100 4.71 -4.99 13.16
CA PHE A 100 4.70 -6.40 12.80
C PHE A 100 4.56 -7.26 14.05
N THR A 101 3.53 -8.13 14.07
CA THR A 101 3.24 -9.01 15.19
C THR A 101 3.30 -10.47 14.75
N GLU A 102 3.22 -11.41 15.71
CA GLU A 102 3.28 -12.85 15.40
C GLU A 102 2.13 -13.32 14.49
N ASP A 103 0.95 -12.74 14.65
CA ASP A 103 -0.23 -13.12 13.86
C ASP A 103 -0.55 -12.04 12.83
N CYS A 104 0.36 -11.87 11.89
CA CYS A 104 0.33 -10.81 10.93
C CYS A 104 0.76 -11.31 9.55
N VAL A 105 0.06 -10.86 8.52
CA VAL A 105 0.42 -11.11 7.11
C VAL A 105 0.83 -9.79 6.48
N LEU A 106 1.98 -9.79 5.83
CA LEU A 106 2.44 -8.66 5.02
C LEU A 106 2.12 -8.93 3.56
N LEU A 107 1.29 -8.08 2.97
CA LEU A 107 0.90 -8.16 1.57
C LEU A 107 1.53 -7.00 0.81
N LEU A 108 2.37 -7.31 -0.17
CA LEU A 108 3.02 -6.31 -1.01
C LEU A 108 2.32 -6.25 -2.36
N MET A 109 1.83 -5.07 -2.72
CA MET A 109 1.09 -4.86 -3.96
C MET A 109 1.73 -3.74 -4.77
N GLY A 110 1.78 -3.94 -6.08
CA GLY A 110 2.30 -2.94 -7.00
C GLY A 110 2.36 -3.52 -8.40
N ALA A 111 1.70 -2.87 -9.35
CA ALA A 111 1.65 -3.34 -10.72
C ALA A 111 2.87 -2.86 -11.49
N ARG A 112 3.41 -3.72 -12.36
CA ARG A 112 4.43 -3.37 -13.36
C ARG A 112 5.73 -2.80 -12.79
N ASP A 113 6.05 -3.13 -11.56
CA ASP A 113 7.32 -2.74 -10.96
C ASP A 113 8.28 -3.92 -11.09
N PRO A 114 9.29 -3.86 -11.98
CA PRO A 114 10.21 -4.99 -12.17
C PRO A 114 11.07 -5.28 -10.95
N GLY A 115 11.18 -4.31 -10.03
CA GLY A 115 11.93 -4.48 -8.79
C GLY A 115 11.11 -5.03 -7.63
N LEU A 116 9.78 -5.20 -7.80
CA LEU A 116 8.91 -5.57 -6.69
C LEU A 116 9.24 -6.94 -6.11
N GLU A 117 9.51 -7.93 -6.96
CA GLU A 117 9.85 -9.28 -6.51
C GLU A 117 11.13 -9.27 -5.66
N GLN A 118 12.15 -8.58 -6.11
CA GLN A 118 13.40 -8.44 -5.37
C GLN A 118 13.19 -7.66 -4.08
N PHE A 119 12.36 -6.62 -4.12
CA PHE A 119 12.01 -5.85 -2.93
C PHE A 119 11.29 -6.71 -1.90
N ALA A 120 10.34 -7.54 -2.33
CA ALA A 120 9.61 -8.44 -1.45
C ALA A 120 10.56 -9.40 -0.73
N LYS A 121 11.53 -9.95 -1.46
CA LYS A 121 12.55 -10.83 -0.90
C LYS A 121 13.39 -10.10 0.14
N THR A 122 13.82 -8.89 -0.16
CA THR A 122 14.61 -8.06 0.74
C THR A 122 13.83 -7.77 2.04
N VAL A 123 12.56 -7.42 1.93
CA VAL A 123 11.70 -7.15 3.09
C VAL A 123 11.59 -8.40 3.95
N TRP A 124 11.33 -9.55 3.35
CA TRP A 124 11.22 -10.81 4.05
C TRP A 124 12.48 -11.15 4.84
N GLU A 125 13.64 -10.97 4.23
CA GLU A 125 14.93 -11.27 4.86
C GLU A 125 15.25 -10.34 6.04
N GLN A 126 14.72 -9.11 6.02
CA GLN A 126 15.01 -8.11 7.05
C GLN A 126 13.98 -8.05 8.18
N LEU A 127 12.82 -8.63 7.97
CA LEU A 127 11.79 -8.73 9.00
C LEU A 127 11.99 -10.01 9.82
#